data_2f64efdaa673447282271e05d9ff6467
#
_entry.id   2f64efdaa673447282271e05d9ff6467
#
_cell.length_a   1.000
_cell.length_b   1.000
_cell.length_c   1.000
_cell.angle_alpha   90.00
_cell.angle_beta   90.00
_cell.angle_gamma   90.00
#
_symmetry.space_group_name_H-M   'P 1'
#
loop_
_entity.id
_entity.type
_entity.pdbx_description
1 polymer ?
#
loop_
_entity_poly.entity_id
_entity_poly.type
_entity_poly.pdbx_seq_one_letter_code
_entity_poly.pdbx_strand_id
1 'polypeptide(L)'
;YIALASEYAKSKANLPLFRYRIVSRFCRCNFGNIDNIIDIDASTFHFEHVLCPLRGECKFENIVCHPEFESHISKAEKRILERWYRGESKEEIADALFLSIHTINNHIRNAFQRLDIHNKAEFVRFADLNNLFK
;
A
#
# COMPACT_ATOMS: atom_id res chain seq x y z
N TYR A 1 12.91 -7.38 0.03
CA TYR A 1 13.28 -6.68 -1.20
C TYR A 1 14.15 -7.52 -2.14
N ILE A 2 13.60 -8.64 -2.60
CA ILE A 2 14.29 -9.61 -3.50
C ILE A 2 14.73 -8.92 -4.81
N ALA A 3 13.88 -8.08 -5.38
CA ALA A 3 14.18 -7.37 -6.63
C ALA A 3 15.41 -6.46 -6.53
N LEU A 4 15.53 -5.64 -5.48
CA LEU A 4 16.71 -4.79 -5.26
C LEU A 4 17.95 -5.59 -4.87
N ALA A 5 17.79 -6.66 -4.10
CA ALA A 5 18.92 -7.53 -3.75
C ALA A 5 19.51 -8.22 -4.99
N SER A 6 18.66 -8.63 -5.94
CA SER A 6 19.09 -9.16 -7.22
C SER A 6 19.78 -8.11 -8.08
N GLU A 7 19.22 -6.91 -8.19
CA GLU A 7 19.80 -5.80 -8.95
C GLU A 7 21.20 -5.41 -8.47
N TYR A 8 21.41 -5.34 -7.18
CA TYR A 8 22.68 -4.94 -6.59
C TYR A 8 23.57 -6.12 -6.17
N ALA A 9 23.32 -7.32 -6.68
CA ALA A 9 24.04 -8.53 -6.32
C ALA A 9 25.57 -8.42 -6.47
N LYS A 10 26.05 -7.69 -7.49
CA LYS A 10 27.49 -7.42 -7.69
C LYS A 10 28.15 -6.65 -6.53
N SER A 11 27.36 -5.96 -5.71
CA SER A 11 27.86 -5.22 -4.54
C SER A 11 27.90 -6.04 -3.27
N LYS A 12 27.45 -7.30 -3.25
CA LYS A 12 27.37 -8.15 -2.04
C LYS A 12 28.72 -8.33 -1.34
N ALA A 13 29.84 -8.30 -2.08
CA ALA A 13 31.18 -8.39 -1.51
C ALA A 13 31.51 -7.22 -0.57
N ASN A 14 30.91 -6.05 -0.80
CA ASN A 14 30.96 -4.90 0.11
C ASN A 14 29.58 -4.72 0.75
N LEU A 15 29.36 -5.33 1.90
CA LEU A 15 28.09 -5.34 2.57
C LEU A 15 27.54 -3.94 2.93
N PRO A 16 28.33 -2.99 3.43
CA PRO A 16 27.86 -1.61 3.65
C PRO A 16 27.36 -0.94 2.37
N LEU A 17 28.10 -1.06 1.27
CA LEU A 17 27.70 -0.50 -0.03
C LEU A 17 26.43 -1.17 -0.56
N PHE A 18 26.32 -2.49 -0.42
CA PHE A 18 25.14 -3.24 -0.83
C PHE A 18 23.88 -2.78 -0.07
N ARG A 19 23.96 -2.66 1.25
CA ARG A 19 22.89 -2.15 2.10
C ARG A 19 22.51 -0.72 1.74
N TYR A 20 23.49 0.14 1.60
CA TYR A 20 23.28 1.53 1.20
C TYR A 20 22.53 1.66 -0.13
N ARG A 21 22.90 0.88 -1.14
CA ARG A 21 22.23 0.91 -2.46
C ARG A 21 20.75 0.50 -2.36
N ILE A 22 20.47 -0.56 -1.62
CA ILE A 22 19.09 -1.03 -1.42
C ILE A 22 18.27 0.02 -0.69
N VAL A 23 18.73 0.49 0.47
CA VAL A 23 18.00 1.47 1.30
C VAL A 23 17.82 2.79 0.56
N SER A 24 18.89 3.32 -0.04
CA SER A 24 18.85 4.58 -0.78
C SER A 24 17.88 4.51 -1.98
N ARG A 25 17.81 3.38 -2.69
CA ARG A 25 16.85 3.23 -3.78
C ARG A 25 15.43 3.15 -3.26
N PHE A 26 15.21 2.39 -2.21
CA PHE A 26 13.90 2.27 -1.57
C PHE A 26 13.38 3.61 -1.06
N CYS A 27 14.21 4.36 -0.33
CA CYS A 27 13.83 5.67 0.18
C CYS A 27 13.47 6.64 -0.95
N ARG A 28 14.29 6.75 -1.99
CA ARG A 28 14.00 7.63 -3.13
C ARG A 28 12.73 7.27 -3.89
N CYS A 29 12.35 6.01 -3.90
CA CYS A 29 11.15 5.56 -4.59
C CYS A 29 9.86 5.75 -3.79
N ASN A 30 9.95 5.88 -2.47
CA ASN A 30 8.79 5.84 -1.57
C ASN A 30 8.69 7.03 -0.60
N PHE A 31 9.77 7.82 -0.45
CA PHE A 31 9.89 8.96 0.48
C PHE A 31 10.66 10.10 -0.18
N GLY A 32 10.33 10.42 -1.43
CA GLY A 32 11.10 11.37 -2.23
C GLY A 32 10.56 12.79 -2.21
N ASN A 33 9.46 13.04 -1.55
CA ASN A 33 8.91 14.39 -1.43
C ASN A 33 9.62 15.14 -0.30
N ILE A 34 9.84 16.43 -0.51
CA ILE A 34 10.39 17.31 0.52
C ILE A 34 9.20 18.06 1.14
N ASP A 35 8.70 17.53 2.23
CA ASP A 35 7.60 18.14 2.97
C ASP A 35 7.83 18.05 4.50
N ASN A 36 6.81 18.37 5.30
CA ASN A 36 6.87 18.33 6.76
C ASN A 36 6.20 17.08 7.35
N ILE A 37 5.89 16.09 6.51
CA ILE A 37 5.28 14.84 6.95
C ILE A 37 6.39 13.88 7.34
N ILE A 38 6.19 13.15 8.42
CA ILE A 38 7.16 12.14 8.88
C ILE A 38 7.02 10.88 8.03
N ASP A 39 8.08 10.53 7.28
CA ASP A 39 8.12 9.34 6.42
C ASP A 39 8.08 8.03 7.20
N ILE A 40 8.72 8.04 8.36
CA ILE A 40 8.83 6.85 9.22
C ILE A 40 8.59 7.26 10.67
N ASP A 41 7.55 6.72 11.28
CA ASP A 41 7.23 6.91 12.69
C ASP A 41 7.28 5.57 13.42
N ALA A 42 8.12 5.49 14.46
CA ALA A 42 8.36 4.29 15.27
C ALA A 42 8.63 3.04 14.39
N SER A 43 7.60 2.37 13.93
CA SER A 43 7.68 1.19 13.04
C SER A 43 6.75 1.29 11.83
N THR A 44 6.13 2.44 11.63
CA THR A 44 5.17 2.66 10.54
C THR A 44 5.83 3.45 9.41
N PHE A 45 5.66 2.97 8.18
CA PHE A 45 6.09 3.66 6.97
C PHE A 45 4.92 4.42 6.37
N HIS A 46 5.12 5.71 6.11
CA HIS A 46 4.15 6.58 5.43
C HIS A 46 4.56 6.75 3.98
N PHE A 47 4.19 5.78 3.14
CA PHE A 47 4.56 5.78 1.72
C PHE A 47 3.97 6.97 0.98
N GLU A 48 4.80 7.62 0.17
CA GLU A 48 4.44 8.78 -0.62
C GLU A 48 4.22 8.45 -2.09
N HIS A 49 3.40 9.25 -2.75
CA HIS A 49 3.31 9.23 -4.20
C HIS A 49 4.42 10.11 -4.82
N VAL A 50 5.60 9.53 -4.97
CA VAL A 50 6.76 10.24 -5.55
C VAL A 50 6.55 10.48 -7.04
N LEU A 51 6.70 11.73 -7.48
CA LEU A 51 6.70 12.12 -8.89
C LEU A 51 8.01 11.70 -9.54
N CYS A 52 8.08 10.43 -9.98
CA CYS A 52 9.28 9.85 -10.57
C CYS A 52 9.34 10.12 -12.09
N PRO A 53 10.43 10.70 -12.61
CA PRO A 53 10.59 10.93 -14.06
C PRO A 53 10.71 9.63 -14.88
N LEU A 54 11.01 8.50 -14.24
CA LEU A 54 11.11 7.18 -14.89
C LEU A 54 9.80 6.40 -14.86
N ARG A 55 8.68 7.02 -14.49
CA ARG A 55 7.38 6.36 -14.46
C ARG A 55 6.99 5.91 -15.88
N GLY A 56 6.51 4.67 -15.99
CA GLY A 56 6.20 4.02 -17.27
C GLY A 56 7.37 3.28 -17.92
N GLU A 57 8.62 3.59 -17.56
CA GLU A 57 9.82 2.96 -18.14
C GLU A 57 10.64 2.17 -17.11
N CYS A 58 10.39 2.38 -15.82
CA CYS A 58 11.18 1.78 -14.76
C CYS A 58 10.79 0.32 -14.52
N LYS A 59 11.75 -0.60 -14.66
CA LYS A 59 11.56 -2.03 -14.37
C LYS A 59 11.17 -2.35 -12.92
N PHE A 60 11.27 -1.39 -12.01
CA PHE A 60 10.88 -1.52 -10.60
C PHE A 60 9.58 -0.81 -10.27
N GLU A 61 8.89 -0.27 -11.28
CA GLU A 61 7.59 0.33 -11.10
C GLU A 61 6.60 -0.69 -10.52
N ASN A 62 5.85 -0.30 -9.50
CA ASN A 62 4.92 -1.15 -8.74
C ASN A 62 5.55 -2.40 -8.05
N ILE A 63 6.89 -2.51 -8.08
CA ILE A 63 7.63 -3.56 -7.35
C ILE A 63 8.36 -2.95 -6.15
N VAL A 64 9.05 -1.83 -6.35
CA VAL A 64 9.80 -1.12 -5.31
C VAL A 64 9.08 0.16 -4.91
N CYS A 65 8.61 0.96 -5.87
CA CYS A 65 7.71 2.07 -5.60
C CYS A 65 6.28 1.54 -5.45
N HIS A 66 5.56 2.03 -4.48
CA HIS A 66 4.21 1.59 -4.13
C HIS A 66 4.14 0.06 -3.90
N PRO A 67 4.96 -0.48 -2.99
CA PRO A 67 4.89 -1.90 -2.65
C PRO A 67 3.47 -2.25 -2.20
N GLU A 68 3.01 -3.43 -2.57
CA GLU A 68 1.74 -3.92 -2.04
C GLU A 68 1.81 -3.93 -0.50
N PHE A 69 0.89 -3.21 0.10
CA PHE A 69 0.73 -3.25 1.55
C PHE A 69 0.17 -4.63 1.92
N GLU A 70 0.93 -5.42 2.67
CA GLU A 70 0.43 -6.65 3.29
C GLU A 70 -0.58 -6.27 4.39
N SER A 71 -1.76 -5.85 3.95
CA SER A 71 -2.89 -5.68 4.85
C SER A 71 -3.33 -7.08 5.31
N HIS A 72 -3.56 -7.25 6.61
CA HIS A 72 -4.19 -8.46 7.15
C HIS A 72 -5.67 -8.60 6.71
N ILE A 73 -5.99 -8.10 5.50
CA ILE A 73 -7.33 -8.11 4.90
C ILE A 73 -7.44 -9.35 4.02
N SER A 74 -8.50 -10.10 4.18
CA SER A 74 -8.79 -11.26 3.31
C SER A 74 -9.13 -10.80 1.89
N LYS A 75 -8.97 -11.69 0.91
CA LYS A 75 -9.32 -11.42 -0.50
C LYS A 75 -10.78 -10.98 -0.67
N ALA A 76 -11.70 -11.56 0.12
CA ALA A 76 -13.11 -11.18 0.10
C ALA A 76 -13.31 -9.76 0.62
N GLU A 77 -12.68 -9.42 1.74
CA GLU A 77 -12.74 -8.07 2.30
C GLU A 77 -12.09 -7.05 1.37
N LYS A 78 -10.95 -7.37 0.75
CA LYS A 78 -10.30 -6.48 -0.22
C LYS A 78 -11.23 -6.13 -1.38
N ARG A 79 -11.95 -7.11 -1.95
CA ARG A 79 -12.93 -6.87 -3.02
C ARG A 79 -14.08 -5.95 -2.59
N ILE A 80 -14.59 -6.12 -1.39
CA ILE A 80 -15.69 -5.30 -0.83
C ILE A 80 -15.18 -3.87 -0.58
N LEU A 81 -14.03 -3.75 0.09
CA LEU A 81 -13.43 -2.47 0.44
C LEU A 81 -13.01 -1.66 -0.78
N GLU A 82 -12.52 -2.31 -1.84
CA GLU A 82 -12.17 -1.66 -3.09
C GLU A 82 -13.37 -1.00 -3.77
N ARG A 83 -14.51 -1.69 -3.85
CA ARG A 83 -15.76 -1.14 -4.38
C ARG A 83 -16.27 0.03 -3.53
N TRP A 84 -16.22 -0.14 -2.20
CA TRP A 84 -16.62 0.90 -1.28
C TRP A 84 -15.71 2.13 -1.32
N TYR A 85 -14.41 1.94 -1.54
CA TYR A 85 -13.45 3.02 -1.78
C TYR A 85 -13.78 3.79 -3.06
N ARG A 86 -14.19 3.10 -4.12
CA ARG A 86 -14.63 3.71 -5.39
C ARG A 86 -15.98 4.43 -5.30
N GLY A 87 -16.64 4.42 -4.15
CA GLY A 87 -17.86 5.17 -3.89
C GLY A 87 -19.15 4.37 -4.01
N GLU A 88 -19.10 3.07 -4.31
CA GLU A 88 -20.30 2.23 -4.36
C GLU A 88 -20.96 2.16 -2.98
N SER A 89 -22.29 2.12 -2.95
CA SER A 89 -23.06 1.88 -1.72
C SER A 89 -22.96 0.42 -1.29
N LYS A 90 -23.29 0.14 -0.03
CA LYS A 90 -23.28 -1.24 0.49
C LYS A 90 -24.30 -2.12 -0.21
N GLU A 91 -25.42 -1.52 -0.63
CA GLU A 91 -26.48 -2.16 -1.37
C GLU A 91 -26.00 -2.56 -2.77
N GLU A 92 -25.37 -1.66 -3.50
CA GLU A 92 -24.79 -1.94 -4.82
C GLU A 92 -23.71 -3.01 -4.74
N ILE A 93 -22.86 -2.98 -3.72
CA ILE A 93 -21.83 -4.00 -3.48
C ILE A 93 -22.47 -5.36 -3.19
N ALA A 94 -23.53 -5.39 -2.38
CA ALA A 94 -24.25 -6.61 -2.02
C ALA A 94 -24.86 -7.27 -3.27
N ASP A 95 -25.52 -6.49 -4.12
CA ASP A 95 -26.11 -6.94 -5.37
C ASP A 95 -25.03 -7.45 -6.36
N ALA A 96 -23.96 -6.68 -6.52
CA ALA A 96 -22.88 -7.05 -7.44
C ALA A 96 -22.09 -8.30 -7.04
N LEU A 97 -22.00 -8.59 -5.74
CA LEU A 97 -21.29 -9.75 -5.21
C LEU A 97 -22.21 -10.92 -4.84
N PHE A 98 -23.52 -10.77 -5.03
CA PHE A 98 -24.55 -11.75 -4.63
C PHE A 98 -24.46 -12.10 -3.14
N LEU A 99 -24.23 -11.08 -2.29
CA LEU A 99 -24.13 -11.20 -0.84
C LEU A 99 -25.24 -10.42 -0.15
N SER A 100 -25.55 -10.78 1.09
CA SER A 100 -26.44 -9.96 1.90
C SER A 100 -25.74 -8.69 2.40
N ILE A 101 -26.49 -7.60 2.59
CA ILE A 101 -25.99 -6.36 3.22
C ILE A 101 -25.38 -6.65 4.59
N HIS A 102 -25.97 -7.61 5.34
CA HIS A 102 -25.42 -8.04 6.62
C HIS A 102 -24.02 -8.64 6.47
N THR A 103 -23.80 -9.45 5.45
CA THR A 103 -22.47 -10.04 5.13
C THR A 103 -21.47 -8.93 4.78
N ILE A 104 -21.86 -7.96 3.95
CA ILE A 104 -21.02 -6.80 3.60
C ILE A 104 -20.62 -6.01 4.86
N ASN A 105 -21.58 -5.70 5.74
CA ASN A 105 -21.31 -5.00 6.99
C ASN A 105 -20.35 -5.78 7.91
N ASN A 106 -20.48 -7.09 7.98
CA ASN A 106 -19.60 -7.94 8.77
C ASN A 106 -18.16 -7.92 8.23
N HIS A 107 -17.98 -8.03 6.92
CA HIS A 107 -16.65 -7.92 6.29
C HIS A 107 -15.99 -6.57 6.54
N ILE A 108 -16.72 -5.47 6.35
CA ILE A 108 -16.22 -4.11 6.61
C ILE A 108 -15.82 -3.97 8.09
N ARG A 109 -16.68 -4.38 9.01
CA ARG A 109 -16.41 -4.30 10.44
C ARG A 109 -15.17 -5.10 10.84
N ASN A 110 -15.03 -6.34 10.35
CA ASN A 110 -13.91 -7.20 10.67
C ASN A 110 -12.59 -6.65 10.11
N ALA A 111 -12.62 -6.10 8.90
CA ALA A 111 -11.45 -5.43 8.32
C ALA A 111 -11.08 -4.18 9.12
N PHE A 112 -12.04 -3.35 9.49
CA PHE A 112 -11.83 -2.15 10.28
C PHE A 112 -11.23 -2.45 11.66
N GLN A 113 -11.72 -3.48 12.34
CA GLN A 113 -11.14 -3.92 13.62
C GLN A 113 -9.67 -4.33 13.50
N ARG A 114 -9.31 -5.04 12.41
CA ARG A 114 -7.92 -5.46 12.19
C ARG A 114 -6.99 -4.32 11.81
N LEU A 115 -7.50 -3.31 11.13
CA LEU A 115 -6.75 -2.14 10.68
C LEU A 115 -6.77 -0.98 11.69
N ASP A 116 -7.48 -1.14 12.80
CA ASP A 116 -7.75 -0.09 13.80
C ASP A 116 -8.36 1.18 13.19
N ILE A 117 -9.33 0.98 12.29
CA ILE A 117 -10.05 2.05 11.57
C ILE A 117 -11.47 2.15 12.13
N HIS A 118 -11.96 3.37 12.36
CA HIS A 118 -13.25 3.60 13.04
C HIS A 118 -14.35 4.14 12.11
N ASN A 119 -13.97 4.75 10.97
CA ASN A 119 -14.94 5.33 10.04
C ASN A 119 -14.45 5.31 8.57
N LYS A 120 -15.35 5.64 7.64
CA LYS A 120 -15.06 5.63 6.21
C LYS A 120 -13.99 6.66 5.82
N ALA A 121 -13.96 7.82 6.47
CA ALA A 121 -12.97 8.85 6.14
C ALA A 121 -11.55 8.41 6.51
N GLU A 122 -11.38 7.79 7.68
CA GLU A 122 -10.13 7.16 8.09
C GLU A 122 -9.72 6.04 7.13
N PHE A 123 -10.69 5.23 6.70
CA PHE A 123 -10.43 4.16 5.74
C PHE A 123 -9.94 4.70 4.39
N VAL A 124 -10.58 5.72 3.84
CA VAL A 124 -10.15 6.33 2.57
C VAL A 124 -8.73 6.89 2.70
N ARG A 125 -8.45 7.63 3.77
CA ARG A 125 -7.11 8.13 4.06
C ARG A 125 -6.08 7.01 4.20
N PHE A 126 -6.42 5.94 4.92
CA PHE A 126 -5.57 4.77 5.07
C PHE A 126 -5.29 4.10 3.73
N ALA A 127 -6.32 3.90 2.89
CA ALA A 127 -6.20 3.30 1.58
C ALA A 127 -5.31 4.13 0.64
N ASP A 128 -5.43 5.47 0.70
CA ASP A 128 -4.60 6.40 -0.07
C ASP A 128 -3.13 6.36 0.36
N LEU A 129 -2.87 6.46 1.66
CA LEU A 129 -1.51 6.45 2.21
C LEU A 129 -0.77 5.14 1.94
N ASN A 130 -1.49 4.02 1.96
CA ASN A 130 -0.91 2.69 1.74
C ASN A 130 -1.05 2.18 0.30
N ASN A 131 -1.54 2.99 -0.63
CA ASN A 131 -1.77 2.61 -2.04
C ASN A 131 -2.54 1.28 -2.19
N LEU A 132 -3.54 1.05 -1.32
CA LEU A 132 -4.21 -0.24 -1.18
C LEU A 132 -4.96 -0.68 -2.45
N PHE A 133 -5.46 0.28 -3.24
CA PHE A 133 -6.32 0.06 -4.42
C PHE A 133 -5.88 0.84 -5.67
N LYS A 134 -4.66 1.31 -5.71
CA LYS A 134 -4.12 2.03 -6.89
C LYS A 134 -3.34 1.11 -7.79
#